data_e2c2fd70af8b011b216717dc7f84c64f
#
_entry.id   e2c2fd70af8b011b216717dc7f84c64f
#
_cell.length_a   1.000
_cell.length_b   1.000
_cell.length_c   1.000
_cell.angle_alpha   90.00
_cell.angle_beta   90.00
_cell.angle_gamma   90.00
#
_symmetry.space_group_name_H-M   'P 1'
#
loop_
_entity.id
_entity.type
_entity.pdbx_description
1 polymer ?
#
loop_
_entity_poly.entity_id
_entity_poly.type
_entity_poly.pdbx_seq_one_letter_code
_entity_poly.pdbx_strand_id
1 'polypeptide(L)'
;MNQYSLNTILKFLEEPEENIIAFLVTKNVNLLKDTIISRCQLLEIKSDILISDDYNEVLDIILSGEESFIKFNDLLEKYFFDRENSKLVITNLIRLLENNSQLNICKTSEIILILEEELTNLDYNINMKLFLDKMLSKIIGAIND
;
A
#
# COMPACT_ATOMS: atom_id res chain seq x y z
N MET A 1 -3.21 -20.92 11.68
CA MET A 1 -2.23 -22.02 11.74
C MET A 1 -2.72 -23.04 12.76
N ASN A 2 -2.77 -24.33 12.42
CA ASN A 2 -3.30 -25.33 13.34
C ASN A 2 -2.21 -25.69 14.40
N GLN A 3 -2.66 -26.19 15.58
CA GLN A 3 -1.78 -26.46 16.74
C GLN A 3 -0.69 -27.51 16.46
N TYR A 4 -1.03 -28.48 15.62
CA TYR A 4 -0.10 -29.55 15.22
C TYR A 4 1.06 -29.01 14.35
N SER A 5 0.75 -28.17 13.36
CA SER A 5 1.76 -27.54 12.50
C SER A 5 2.67 -26.58 13.28
N LEU A 6 2.12 -25.91 14.28
CA LEU A 6 2.90 -25.05 15.17
C LEU A 6 3.94 -25.82 15.98
N ASN A 7 3.53 -26.95 16.58
CA ASN A 7 4.44 -27.77 17.38
C ASN A 7 5.57 -28.36 16.54
N THR A 8 5.30 -28.72 15.29
CA THR A 8 6.31 -29.22 14.36
C THR A 8 7.37 -28.15 14.04
N ILE A 9 6.92 -26.92 13.79
CA ILE A 9 7.84 -25.77 13.55
C ILE A 9 8.67 -25.49 14.80
N LEU A 10 8.05 -25.46 15.98
CA LEU A 10 8.77 -25.20 17.23
C LEU A 10 9.84 -26.25 17.50
N LYS A 11 9.54 -27.54 17.30
CA LYS A 11 10.52 -28.62 17.45
C LYS A 11 11.71 -28.42 16.49
N PHE A 12 11.45 -28.07 15.26
CA PHE A 12 12.50 -27.77 14.27
C PHE A 12 13.37 -26.58 14.67
N LEU A 13 12.77 -25.52 15.24
CA LEU A 13 13.49 -24.32 15.69
C LEU A 13 14.29 -24.55 16.98
N GLU A 14 13.89 -25.53 17.81
CA GLU A 14 14.60 -25.89 19.05
C GLU A 14 15.83 -26.76 18.78
N GLU A 15 15.71 -27.69 17.82
CA GLU A 15 16.77 -28.64 17.47
C GLU A 15 17.00 -28.59 15.94
N PRO A 16 17.56 -27.50 15.40
CA PRO A 16 17.86 -27.45 13.97
C PRO A 16 18.95 -28.46 13.59
N GLU A 17 18.78 -29.11 12.46
CA GLU A 17 19.84 -29.97 11.88
C GLU A 17 21.05 -29.12 11.46
N GLU A 18 22.25 -29.69 11.55
CA GLU A 18 23.48 -28.99 11.17
C GLU A 18 23.41 -28.51 9.68
N ASN A 19 23.90 -27.30 9.44
CA ASN A 19 23.96 -26.69 8.11
C ASN A 19 22.60 -26.34 7.45
N ILE A 20 21.53 -26.19 8.24
CA ILE A 20 20.24 -25.75 7.74
C ILE A 20 19.98 -24.30 8.20
N ILE A 21 19.57 -23.44 7.27
CA ILE A 21 19.05 -22.09 7.54
C ILE A 21 17.58 -22.06 7.13
N ALA A 22 16.69 -21.71 8.06
CA ALA A 22 15.26 -21.56 7.81
C ALA A 22 14.87 -20.09 7.75
N PHE A 23 14.11 -19.71 6.73
CA PHE A 23 13.51 -18.38 6.61
C PHE A 23 12.01 -18.49 6.81
N LEU A 24 11.50 -17.82 7.86
CA LEU A 24 10.07 -17.67 8.12
C LEU A 24 9.64 -16.28 7.63
N VAL A 25 8.80 -16.23 6.61
CA VAL A 25 8.33 -14.97 6.02
C VAL A 25 6.91 -14.71 6.46
N THR A 26 6.65 -13.51 6.99
CA THR A 26 5.31 -13.05 7.36
C THR A 26 5.13 -11.58 6.99
N LYS A 27 3.92 -11.19 6.64
CA LYS A 27 3.54 -9.79 6.43
C LYS A 27 3.28 -9.06 7.77
N ASN A 28 3.01 -9.79 8.85
CA ASN A 28 2.70 -9.20 10.16
C ASN A 28 3.26 -10.08 11.29
N VAL A 29 4.26 -9.57 11.97
CA VAL A 29 4.92 -10.25 13.10
C VAL A 29 3.97 -10.48 14.27
N ASN A 30 3.02 -9.58 14.50
CA ASN A 30 2.06 -9.67 15.62
C ASN A 30 1.11 -10.88 15.50
N LEU A 31 1.02 -11.51 14.34
CA LEU A 31 0.24 -12.74 14.12
C LEU A 31 1.03 -14.01 14.48
N LEU A 32 2.33 -13.89 14.73
CA LEU A 32 3.18 -15.00 15.16
C LEU A 32 3.11 -15.14 16.69
N LYS A 33 3.26 -16.38 17.16
CA LYS A 33 3.36 -16.62 18.60
C LYS A 33 4.74 -16.21 19.13
N ASP A 34 4.78 -15.64 20.32
CA ASP A 34 6.02 -15.23 21.00
C ASP A 34 7.06 -16.35 21.09
N THR A 35 6.60 -17.59 21.19
CA THR A 35 7.45 -18.79 21.18
C THR A 35 8.23 -19.00 19.90
N ILE A 36 7.71 -18.56 18.74
CA ILE A 36 8.43 -18.56 17.46
C ILE A 36 9.38 -17.39 17.39
N ILE A 37 8.89 -16.21 17.75
CA ILE A 37 9.66 -14.95 17.69
C ILE A 37 10.94 -15.07 18.56
N SER A 38 10.82 -15.65 19.74
CA SER A 38 11.95 -15.81 20.67
C SER A 38 13.07 -16.76 20.17
N ARG A 39 12.80 -17.58 19.12
CA ARG A 39 13.76 -18.52 18.54
C ARG A 39 14.28 -18.10 17.16
N CYS A 40 13.85 -16.94 16.69
CA CYS A 40 14.22 -16.42 15.37
C CYS A 40 14.93 -15.07 15.51
N GLN A 41 15.88 -14.82 14.62
CA GLN A 41 16.36 -13.46 14.41
C GLN A 41 15.34 -12.71 13.56
N LEU A 42 14.75 -11.66 14.11
CA LEU A 42 13.80 -10.83 13.38
C LEU A 42 14.55 -9.89 12.42
N LEU A 43 14.25 -10.00 11.16
CA LEU A 43 14.70 -9.08 10.12
C LEU A 43 13.47 -8.37 9.56
N GLU A 44 13.33 -7.09 9.87
CA GLU A 44 12.30 -6.26 9.26
C GLU A 44 12.82 -5.73 7.92
N ILE A 45 12.27 -6.26 6.84
CA ILE A 45 12.55 -5.75 5.50
C ILE A 45 11.54 -4.63 5.26
N LYS A 46 11.98 -3.39 5.48
CA LYS A 46 11.27 -2.23 4.97
C LYS A 46 11.49 -2.24 3.46
N SER A 47 10.46 -2.53 2.70
CA SER A 47 10.51 -2.20 1.30
C SER A 47 10.53 -0.68 1.23
N ASP A 48 11.69 -0.09 0.92
CA ASP A 48 11.70 1.19 0.26
C ASP A 48 10.99 0.94 -1.05
N ILE A 49 9.69 1.23 -1.06
CA ILE A 49 8.90 1.17 -2.29
C ILE A 49 9.59 2.21 -3.17
N LEU A 50 10.38 1.72 -4.13
CA LEU A 50 11.03 2.57 -5.11
C LEU A 50 9.90 3.35 -5.76
N ILE A 51 9.93 4.67 -5.60
CA ILE A 51 9.04 5.57 -6.32
C ILE A 51 9.44 5.36 -7.76
N SER A 52 8.65 4.60 -8.53
CA SER A 52 8.91 4.41 -9.95
C SER A 52 8.42 5.65 -10.69
N ASP A 53 9.04 5.94 -11.82
CA ASP A 53 8.62 7.05 -12.70
C ASP A 53 7.15 6.89 -13.13
N ASP A 54 6.63 5.66 -13.13
CA ASP A 54 5.23 5.34 -13.41
C ASP A 54 4.23 6.06 -12.47
N TYR A 55 4.58 6.26 -11.19
CA TYR A 55 3.68 6.95 -10.25
C TYR A 55 3.66 8.47 -10.43
N ASN A 56 4.70 9.06 -10.98
CA ASN A 56 4.69 10.46 -11.40
C ASN A 56 3.67 10.68 -12.53
N GLU A 57 3.62 9.76 -13.51
CA GLU A 57 2.60 9.82 -14.57
C GLU A 57 1.19 9.71 -13.99
N VAL A 58 0.96 8.81 -13.04
CA VAL A 58 -0.35 8.68 -12.37
C VAL A 58 -0.71 9.96 -11.61
N LEU A 59 0.24 10.55 -10.90
CA LEU A 59 0.04 11.79 -10.16
C LEU A 59 -0.34 12.93 -11.11
N ASP A 60 0.39 13.09 -12.21
CA ASP A 60 0.12 14.12 -13.21
C ASP A 60 -1.28 13.96 -13.82
N ILE A 61 -1.70 12.71 -14.11
CA ILE A 61 -3.06 12.45 -14.60
C ILE A 61 -4.11 12.82 -13.55
N ILE A 62 -3.92 12.45 -12.29
CA ILE A 62 -4.88 12.74 -11.22
C ILE A 62 -4.97 14.24 -10.98
N LEU A 63 -3.84 14.96 -11.03
CA LEU A 63 -3.79 16.41 -10.84
C LEU A 63 -4.26 17.20 -12.06
N SER A 64 -4.45 16.58 -13.23
CA SER A 64 -4.99 17.24 -14.42
C SER A 64 -6.47 17.66 -14.31
N GLY A 65 -7.11 17.37 -13.17
CA GLY A 65 -8.49 17.75 -12.92
C GLY A 65 -9.47 16.94 -13.76
N GLU A 66 -10.39 17.62 -14.48
CA GLU A 66 -11.43 16.95 -15.27
C GLU A 66 -10.85 16.03 -16.37
N GLU A 67 -9.65 16.30 -16.87
CA GLU A 67 -8.98 15.46 -17.86
C GLU A 67 -8.65 14.05 -17.33
N SER A 68 -8.56 13.89 -16.00
CA SER A 68 -8.34 12.57 -15.37
C SER A 68 -9.47 11.58 -15.69
N PHE A 69 -10.69 12.04 -15.90
CA PHE A 69 -11.81 11.19 -16.29
C PHE A 69 -11.69 10.63 -17.71
N ILE A 70 -10.98 11.32 -18.61
CA ILE A 70 -10.70 10.84 -19.96
C ILE A 70 -9.83 9.57 -19.91
N LYS A 71 -8.90 9.54 -18.94
CA LYS A 71 -7.99 8.42 -18.71
C LYS A 71 -8.47 7.43 -17.63
N PHE A 72 -9.74 7.54 -17.22
CA PHE A 72 -10.30 6.75 -16.12
C PHE A 72 -10.14 5.24 -16.31
N ASN A 73 -10.46 4.72 -17.50
CA ASN A 73 -10.36 3.29 -17.77
C ASN A 73 -8.90 2.81 -17.75
N ASP A 74 -7.97 3.61 -18.27
CA ASP A 74 -6.54 3.30 -18.26
C ASP A 74 -6.00 3.26 -16.83
N LEU A 75 -6.40 4.22 -15.99
CA LEU A 75 -6.06 4.25 -14.57
C LEU A 75 -6.62 3.02 -13.85
N LEU A 76 -7.88 2.67 -14.10
CA LEU A 76 -8.54 1.53 -13.48
C LEU A 76 -7.84 0.22 -13.85
N GLU A 77 -7.57 -0.02 -15.13
CA GLU A 77 -6.99 -1.26 -15.63
C GLU A 77 -5.51 -1.42 -15.26
N LYS A 78 -4.73 -0.33 -15.26
CA LYS A 78 -3.29 -0.39 -15.05
C LYS A 78 -2.89 -0.24 -13.58
N TYR A 79 -3.58 0.61 -12.81
CA TYR A 79 -3.15 1.03 -11.48
C TYR A 79 -4.14 0.70 -10.36
N PHE A 80 -5.44 0.68 -10.63
CA PHE A 80 -6.49 0.50 -9.63
C PHE A 80 -7.34 -0.75 -9.88
N PHE A 81 -6.75 -1.79 -10.48
CA PHE A 81 -7.47 -3.00 -10.86
C PHE A 81 -7.85 -3.89 -9.66
N ASP A 82 -7.12 -3.83 -8.56
CA ASP A 82 -7.43 -4.52 -7.32
C ASP A 82 -7.07 -3.68 -6.08
N ARG A 83 -7.47 -4.17 -4.91
CA ARG A 83 -7.31 -3.49 -3.63
C ARG A 83 -5.85 -3.33 -3.22
N GLU A 84 -5.06 -4.38 -3.33
CA GLU A 84 -3.65 -4.38 -2.89
C GLU A 84 -2.83 -3.42 -3.74
N ASN A 85 -3.04 -3.46 -5.06
CA ASN A 85 -2.36 -2.55 -5.98
C ASN A 85 -2.81 -1.10 -5.75
N SER A 86 -4.09 -0.85 -5.52
CA SER A 86 -4.60 0.50 -5.22
C SER A 86 -4.01 1.07 -3.93
N LYS A 87 -3.85 0.25 -2.88
CA LYS A 87 -3.15 0.66 -1.65
C LYS A 87 -1.70 1.06 -1.93
N LEU A 88 -1.01 0.28 -2.75
CA LEU A 88 0.37 0.56 -3.15
C LEU A 88 0.46 1.89 -3.90
N VAL A 89 -0.40 2.08 -4.90
CA VAL A 89 -0.47 3.32 -5.70
C VAL A 89 -0.72 4.53 -4.81
N ILE A 90 -1.77 4.50 -3.99
CA ILE A 90 -2.13 5.63 -3.12
C ILE A 90 -0.99 5.96 -2.14
N THR A 91 -0.36 4.94 -1.55
CA THR A 91 0.77 5.16 -0.64
C THR A 91 1.95 5.85 -1.35
N ASN A 92 2.22 5.50 -2.60
CA ASN A 92 3.28 6.15 -3.38
C ASN A 92 2.88 7.58 -3.80
N LEU A 93 1.61 7.81 -4.16
CA LEU A 93 1.11 9.16 -4.46
C LEU A 93 1.24 10.10 -3.25
N ILE A 94 0.89 9.65 -2.05
CA ILE A 94 1.08 10.43 -0.81
C ILE A 94 2.55 10.82 -0.64
N ARG A 95 3.47 9.87 -0.77
CA ARG A 95 4.92 10.13 -0.67
C ARG A 95 5.44 11.11 -1.72
N LEU A 96 4.96 11.00 -2.96
CA LEU A 96 5.31 11.94 -4.03
C LEU A 96 4.83 13.35 -3.70
N LEU A 97 3.61 13.49 -3.20
CA LEU A 97 3.05 14.78 -2.78
C LEU A 97 3.82 15.38 -1.60
N GLU A 98 4.19 14.60 -0.60
CA GLU A 98 4.99 15.05 0.54
C GLU A 98 6.38 15.58 0.12
N ASN A 99 6.98 14.96 -0.90
CA ASN A 99 8.31 15.34 -1.39
C ASN A 99 8.26 16.42 -2.49
N ASN A 100 7.08 16.75 -3.01
CA ASN A 100 6.93 17.71 -4.10
C ASN A 100 6.75 19.13 -3.55
N SER A 101 7.84 19.89 -3.50
CA SER A 101 7.86 21.28 -3.02
C SER A 101 7.29 22.32 -4.01
N GLN A 102 6.86 21.89 -5.21
CA GLN A 102 6.39 22.82 -6.26
C GLN A 102 4.89 23.09 -6.21
N LEU A 103 4.11 22.27 -5.51
CA LEU A 103 2.67 22.46 -5.36
C LEU A 103 2.34 23.42 -4.21
N ASN A 104 1.18 24.09 -4.31
CA ASN A 104 0.69 24.91 -3.23
C ASN A 104 0.45 24.04 -1.98
N ILE A 105 1.13 24.38 -0.87
CA ILE A 105 1.15 23.58 0.39
C ILE A 105 -0.28 23.28 0.88
N CYS A 106 -1.20 24.24 0.80
CA CYS A 106 -2.58 24.05 1.28
C CYS A 106 -3.31 22.99 0.45
N LYS A 107 -3.27 23.08 -0.88
CA LYS A 107 -3.92 22.11 -1.78
C LYS A 107 -3.28 20.72 -1.70
N THR A 108 -1.97 20.66 -1.57
CA THR A 108 -1.25 19.40 -1.38
C THR A 108 -1.69 18.68 -0.10
N SER A 109 -1.82 19.40 1.01
CA SER A 109 -2.25 18.84 2.28
C SER A 109 -3.70 18.31 2.20
N GLU A 110 -4.58 19.00 1.51
CA GLU A 110 -5.96 18.57 1.32
C GLU A 110 -6.06 17.29 0.47
N ILE A 111 -5.29 17.21 -0.62
CA ILE A 111 -5.22 16.02 -1.45
C ILE A 111 -4.65 14.83 -0.67
N ILE A 112 -3.61 15.04 0.15
CA ILE A 112 -3.06 13.98 1.01
C ILE A 112 -4.12 13.45 1.96
N LEU A 113 -4.88 14.33 2.63
CA LEU A 113 -5.96 13.91 3.54
C LEU A 113 -7.03 13.09 2.83
N ILE A 114 -7.40 13.47 1.60
CA ILE A 114 -8.34 12.69 0.77
C ILE A 114 -7.77 11.30 0.49
N LEU A 115 -6.50 11.21 0.10
CA LEU A 115 -5.85 9.94 -0.22
C LEU A 115 -5.73 9.03 1.02
N GLU A 116 -5.43 9.58 2.19
CA GLU A 116 -5.38 8.85 3.47
C GLU A 116 -6.77 8.31 3.87
N GLU A 117 -7.81 9.12 3.71
CA GLU A 117 -9.20 8.68 3.93
C GLU A 117 -9.56 7.52 3.00
N GLU A 118 -9.27 7.64 1.71
CA GLU A 118 -9.59 6.60 0.73
C GLU A 118 -8.72 5.34 0.92
N LEU A 119 -7.49 5.48 1.41
CA LEU A 119 -6.65 4.33 1.79
C LEU A 119 -7.31 3.49 2.90
N THR A 120 -7.92 4.16 3.90
CA THR A 120 -8.66 3.51 4.98
C THR A 120 -9.94 2.83 4.44
N ASN A 121 -10.63 3.47 3.48
CA ASN A 121 -11.84 2.93 2.86
C ASN A 121 -11.56 1.62 2.08
N LEU A 122 -10.36 1.42 1.56
CA LEU A 122 -9.96 0.19 0.87
C LEU A 122 -9.96 -1.07 1.76
N ASP A 123 -10.02 -0.94 3.06
CA ASP A 123 -10.16 -2.11 3.97
C ASP A 123 -11.53 -2.78 3.89
N TYR A 124 -12.53 -2.07 3.37
CA TYR A 124 -13.88 -2.59 3.16
C TYR A 124 -14.04 -3.21 1.77
N ASN A 125 -15.11 -4.00 1.59
CA ASN A 125 -15.38 -4.63 0.29
C ASN A 125 -16.01 -3.61 -0.68
N ILE A 126 -15.18 -2.98 -1.53
CA ILE A 126 -15.55 -1.87 -2.39
C ILE A 126 -15.44 -2.28 -3.88
N ASN A 127 -16.35 -1.78 -4.69
CA ASN A 127 -16.22 -1.83 -6.15
C ASN A 127 -15.14 -0.84 -6.60
N MET A 128 -14.07 -1.34 -7.23
CA MET A 128 -12.89 -0.54 -7.59
C MET A 128 -13.21 0.61 -8.56
N LYS A 129 -14.16 0.40 -9.48
CA LYS A 129 -14.59 1.45 -10.40
C LYS A 129 -15.27 2.61 -9.66
N LEU A 130 -16.18 2.29 -8.74
CA LEU A 130 -16.87 3.31 -7.93
C LEU A 130 -15.91 3.99 -6.95
N PHE A 131 -14.93 3.25 -6.42
CA PHE A 131 -13.89 3.78 -5.58
C PHE A 131 -13.04 4.84 -6.30
N LEU A 132 -12.54 4.51 -7.48
CA LEU A 132 -11.71 5.43 -8.28
C LEU A 132 -12.51 6.69 -8.69
N ASP A 133 -13.76 6.52 -9.12
CA ASP A 133 -14.66 7.62 -9.49
C ASP A 133 -14.85 8.60 -8.32
N LYS A 134 -15.16 8.09 -7.14
CA LYS A 134 -15.32 8.88 -5.92
C LYS A 134 -14.03 9.60 -5.53
N MET A 135 -12.90 8.90 -5.56
CA MET A 135 -11.60 9.45 -5.20
C MET A 135 -11.22 10.61 -6.15
N LEU A 136 -11.34 10.41 -7.47
CA LEU A 136 -11.06 11.46 -8.46
C LEU A 136 -11.99 12.66 -8.28
N SER A 137 -13.29 12.44 -8.06
CA SER A 137 -14.26 13.53 -7.84
C SER A 137 -13.89 14.40 -6.63
N LYS A 138 -13.45 13.79 -5.52
CA LYS A 138 -12.99 14.53 -4.34
C LYS A 138 -11.73 15.34 -4.63
N ILE A 139 -10.74 14.74 -5.31
CA ILE A 139 -9.49 15.43 -5.66
C ILE A 139 -9.74 16.59 -6.60
N ILE A 140 -10.61 16.43 -7.60
CA ILE A 140 -10.99 17.50 -8.52
C ILE A 140 -11.68 18.65 -7.77
N GLY A 141 -12.55 18.34 -6.81
CA GLY A 141 -13.13 19.35 -5.91
C GLY A 141 -12.05 20.16 -5.22
N ALA A 142 -11.09 19.51 -4.56
CA ALA A 142 -9.98 20.16 -3.85
C ALA A 142 -9.03 20.97 -4.77
N ILE A 143 -8.91 20.60 -6.04
CA ILE A 143 -8.10 21.37 -7.02
C ILE A 143 -8.80 22.66 -7.45
N ASN A 144 -10.13 22.62 -7.59
CA ASN A 144 -10.92 23.72 -8.13
C ASN A 144 -11.30 24.79 -7.07
N ASP A 145 -11.28 24.42 -5.77
CA ASP A 145 -11.46 25.33 -4.63
C ASP A 145 -10.17 26.13 -4.33
#